data_888c9e0cb8435c123cd50dca8e52c2e3
#
_entry.id   888c9e0cb8435c123cd50dca8e52c2e3
#
_cell.length_a   1.000
_cell.length_b   1.000
_cell.length_c   1.000
_cell.angle_alpha   90.00
_cell.angle_beta   90.00
_cell.angle_gamma   90.00
#
_symmetry.space_group_name_H-M   'P 1'
#
loop_
_entity.id
_entity.type
_entity.pdbx_description
1 polymer ?
#
loop_
_entity_poly.entity_id
_entity_poly.type
_entity_poly.pdbx_seq_one_letter_code
_entity_poly.pdbx_strand_id
1 'polypeptide(L)'
;MKTWQRSFVAACALLALFGGVAYAQAPGAPPVEFPYTGNRTAVWIVAQLHILFAGFILGAPIFVVISEWLGYRKQDPRYDRLAKEVTKVTVILYSMTALTGGLFIFVLLATYPQFTTWLINHFYLLFAVIYPLLFISETILLYMYFYTWDAWKGEKKARHIALGVLLNLIGTITLFVIDGPTSFMNTPVKAEGISPQEFLATASLWDKIFNYSWMPLNLHRLVGNVTFGGFVAGLIAAYMFMGAKKEEERAYYDWMGFVGNLIG
;
A
#
# COMPACT_ATOMS: atom_id res chain seq x y z
N MET A 1 9.33 -16.14 20.58
CA MET A 1 8.02 -15.87 21.21
C MET A 1 7.10 -17.03 20.93
N LYS A 2 6.48 -17.61 21.98
CA LYS A 2 5.47 -18.67 21.83
C LYS A 2 4.23 -18.10 21.12
N THR A 3 3.50 -18.92 20.38
CA THR A 3 2.32 -18.50 19.56
C THR A 3 1.31 -17.66 20.36
N TRP A 4 1.03 -18.02 21.61
CA TRP A 4 0.10 -17.29 22.47
C TRP A 4 0.57 -15.85 22.79
N GLN A 5 1.88 -15.62 22.91
CA GLN A 5 2.42 -14.27 23.15
C GLN A 5 2.23 -13.37 21.93
N ARG A 6 2.34 -13.92 20.72
CA ARG A 6 2.06 -13.19 19.46
C ARG A 6 0.59 -12.82 19.35
N SER A 7 -0.30 -13.77 19.68
CA SER A 7 -1.75 -13.52 19.68
C SER A 7 -2.15 -12.51 20.76
N PHE A 8 -1.53 -12.56 21.94
CA PHE A 8 -1.78 -11.59 23.01
C PHE A 8 -1.31 -10.17 22.61
N VAL A 9 -0.12 -10.02 22.06
CA VAL A 9 0.38 -8.72 21.56
C VAL A 9 -0.51 -8.17 20.45
N ALA A 10 -0.95 -9.03 19.50
CA ALA A 10 -1.87 -8.63 18.46
C ALA A 10 -3.24 -8.19 19.02
N ALA A 11 -3.77 -8.91 20.00
CA ALA A 11 -5.02 -8.54 20.67
C ALA A 11 -4.90 -7.23 21.45
N CYS A 12 -3.80 -7.02 22.17
CA CYS A 12 -3.53 -5.75 22.86
C CYS A 12 -3.37 -4.58 21.89
N ALA A 13 -2.71 -4.80 20.75
CA ALA A 13 -2.58 -3.80 19.70
C ALA A 13 -3.96 -3.45 19.10
N LEU A 14 -4.80 -4.45 18.82
CA LEU A 14 -6.16 -4.24 18.34
C LEU A 14 -7.03 -3.49 19.37
N LEU A 15 -6.96 -3.87 20.65
CA LEU A 15 -7.70 -3.19 21.72
C LEU A 15 -7.24 -1.74 21.92
N ALA A 16 -5.93 -1.48 21.82
CA ALA A 16 -5.41 -0.13 21.84
C ALA A 16 -5.86 0.68 20.61
N LEU A 17 -5.93 0.02 19.44
CA LEU A 17 -6.48 0.57 18.21
C LEU A 17 -7.94 0.99 18.40
N PHE A 18 -8.80 0.10 18.83
CA PHE A 18 -10.23 0.39 19.03
C PHE A 18 -10.48 1.38 20.17
N GLY A 19 -9.74 1.28 21.27
CA GLY A 19 -9.83 2.21 22.39
C GLY A 19 -9.41 3.63 22.02
N GLY A 20 -8.35 3.77 21.23
CA GLY A 20 -7.88 5.07 20.72
C GLY A 20 -8.89 5.72 19.77
N VAL A 21 -9.51 4.93 18.87
CA VAL A 21 -10.58 5.41 17.98
C VAL A 21 -11.79 5.86 18.78
N ALA A 22 -12.24 5.07 19.77
CA ALA A 22 -13.36 5.43 20.63
C ALA A 22 -13.10 6.71 21.45
N TYR A 23 -11.87 6.88 21.97
CA TYR A 23 -11.49 8.10 22.69
C TYR A 23 -11.46 9.34 21.77
N ALA A 24 -10.88 9.20 20.59
CA ALA A 24 -10.78 10.32 19.63
C ALA A 24 -12.13 10.73 19.03
N GLN A 25 -13.13 9.85 19.07
CA GLN A 25 -14.51 10.14 18.67
C GLN A 25 -15.36 10.68 19.82
N ALA A 26 -14.83 10.75 21.05
CA ALA A 26 -15.56 11.33 22.16
C ALA A 26 -15.87 12.81 21.89
N PRO A 27 -17.14 13.24 21.95
CA PRO A 27 -17.49 14.64 21.74
C PRO A 27 -16.73 15.55 22.71
N GLY A 28 -15.96 16.51 22.18
CA GLY A 28 -15.24 17.49 22.98
C GLY A 28 -13.84 17.05 23.49
N ALA A 29 -13.31 15.89 23.06
CA ALA A 29 -11.93 15.55 23.38
C ALA A 29 -10.96 16.59 22.80
N PRO A 30 -10.07 17.20 23.61
CA PRO A 30 -9.13 18.19 23.11
C PRO A 30 -8.09 17.52 22.21
N PRO A 31 -7.60 18.21 21.16
CA PRO A 31 -6.51 17.69 20.34
C PRO A 31 -5.27 17.44 21.19
N VAL A 32 -4.57 16.35 20.92
CA VAL A 32 -3.25 16.09 21.51
C VAL A 32 -2.23 16.98 20.81
N GLU A 33 -1.39 17.66 21.58
CA GLU A 33 -0.29 18.44 21.04
C GLU A 33 1.02 17.67 21.16
N PHE A 34 1.72 17.52 20.03
CA PHE A 34 3.06 16.94 20.04
C PHE A 34 4.09 17.96 20.50
N PRO A 35 4.77 17.72 21.63
CA PRO A 35 5.79 18.62 22.13
C PRO A 35 6.96 18.72 21.13
N TYR A 36 7.56 19.88 21.02
CA TYR A 36 8.74 20.22 20.21
C TYR A 36 8.53 20.18 18.69
N THR A 37 7.82 19.22 18.14
CA THR A 37 7.65 19.05 16.68
C THR A 37 6.39 19.71 16.13
N GLY A 38 5.35 19.82 16.96
CA GLY A 38 4.01 20.26 16.55
C GLY A 38 3.25 19.18 15.75
N ASN A 39 1.94 19.30 15.75
CA ASN A 39 1.03 18.30 15.17
C ASN A 39 1.22 18.10 13.65
N ARG A 40 1.45 19.20 12.93
CA ARG A 40 1.63 19.15 11.47
C ARG A 40 2.84 18.31 11.08
N THR A 41 3.96 18.50 11.76
CA THR A 41 5.20 17.75 11.51
C THR A 41 5.04 16.28 11.90
N ALA A 42 4.40 15.99 13.04
CA ALA A 42 4.14 14.62 13.47
C ALA A 42 3.30 13.85 12.44
N VAL A 43 2.20 14.44 11.96
CA VAL A 43 1.36 13.86 10.89
C VAL A 43 2.15 13.66 9.62
N TRP A 44 2.96 14.66 9.21
CA TRP A 44 3.78 14.57 8.01
C TRP A 44 4.78 13.41 8.07
N ILE A 45 5.51 13.26 9.21
CA ILE A 45 6.47 12.15 9.37
C ILE A 45 5.80 10.80 9.20
N VAL A 46 4.67 10.57 9.87
CA VAL A 46 3.96 9.28 9.81
C VAL A 46 3.36 9.04 8.43
N ALA A 47 2.83 10.08 7.78
CA ALA A 47 2.31 10.00 6.42
C ALA A 47 3.42 9.62 5.42
N GLN A 48 4.60 10.28 5.49
CA GLN A 48 5.73 9.95 4.60
C GLN A 48 6.23 8.52 4.82
N LEU A 49 6.33 8.08 6.08
CA LEU A 49 6.72 6.71 6.40
C LEU A 49 5.73 5.69 5.83
N HIS A 50 4.43 5.97 5.96
CA HIS A 50 3.39 5.11 5.38
C HIS A 50 3.45 5.07 3.85
N ILE A 51 3.58 6.23 3.20
CA ILE A 51 3.64 6.33 1.72
C ILE A 51 4.88 5.62 1.18
N LEU A 52 6.01 5.67 1.88
CA LEU A 52 7.24 4.96 1.49
C LEU A 52 7.00 3.45 1.34
N PHE A 53 6.36 2.83 2.32
CA PHE A 53 6.02 1.40 2.25
C PHE A 53 4.87 1.13 1.27
N ALA A 54 3.81 1.94 1.30
CA ALA A 54 2.65 1.79 0.43
C ALA A 54 3.01 1.91 -1.05
N GLY A 55 3.88 2.86 -1.41
CA GLY A 55 4.37 3.01 -2.79
C GLY A 55 5.08 1.77 -3.30
N PHE A 56 5.91 1.14 -2.46
CA PHE A 56 6.57 -0.11 -2.82
C PHE A 56 5.58 -1.26 -3.00
N ILE A 57 4.69 -1.50 -2.04
CA ILE A 57 3.77 -2.65 -2.09
C ILE A 57 2.71 -2.56 -3.19
N LEU A 58 2.45 -1.36 -3.72
CA LEU A 58 1.54 -1.17 -4.85
C LEU A 58 2.25 -1.32 -6.21
N GLY A 59 3.56 -1.09 -6.26
CA GLY A 59 4.35 -1.20 -7.50
C GLY A 59 5.08 -2.52 -7.66
N ALA A 60 5.69 -3.02 -6.59
CA ALA A 60 6.49 -4.24 -6.62
C ALA A 60 5.73 -5.49 -7.10
N PRO A 61 4.46 -5.74 -6.72
CA PRO A 61 3.72 -6.88 -7.24
C PRO A 61 3.50 -6.85 -8.75
N ILE A 62 3.37 -5.66 -9.36
CA ILE A 62 3.26 -5.52 -10.81
C ILE A 62 4.58 -5.98 -11.46
N PHE A 63 5.71 -5.46 -10.96
CA PHE A 63 7.04 -5.89 -11.38
C PHE A 63 7.25 -7.41 -11.22
N VAL A 64 6.82 -7.96 -10.09
CA VAL A 64 6.92 -9.39 -9.78
C VAL A 64 6.16 -10.24 -10.79
N VAL A 65 4.90 -9.92 -11.08
CA VAL A 65 4.07 -10.70 -12.02
C VAL A 65 4.61 -10.63 -13.45
N ILE A 66 5.10 -9.47 -13.87
CA ILE A 66 5.75 -9.31 -15.18
C ILE A 66 7.02 -10.17 -15.23
N SER A 67 7.86 -10.13 -14.20
CA SER A 67 9.07 -10.94 -14.12
C SER A 67 8.73 -12.43 -14.12
N GLU A 68 7.76 -12.88 -13.33
CA GLU A 68 7.33 -14.28 -13.30
C GLU A 68 6.80 -14.75 -14.65
N TRP A 69 5.99 -13.93 -15.33
CA TRP A 69 5.48 -14.20 -16.66
C TRP A 69 6.59 -14.29 -17.70
N LEU A 70 7.59 -13.39 -17.65
CA LEU A 70 8.76 -13.45 -18.54
C LEU A 70 9.57 -14.72 -18.29
N GLY A 71 9.77 -15.13 -17.05
CA GLY A 71 10.44 -16.38 -16.70
C GLY A 71 9.72 -17.60 -17.26
N TYR A 72 8.40 -17.62 -17.13
CA TYR A 72 7.56 -18.68 -17.70
C TYR A 72 7.62 -18.72 -19.24
N ARG A 73 7.56 -17.56 -19.90
CA ARG A 73 7.61 -17.47 -21.37
C ARG A 73 8.98 -17.79 -21.95
N LYS A 74 10.06 -17.30 -21.31
CA LYS A 74 11.44 -17.46 -21.79
C LYS A 74 12.09 -18.76 -21.29
N GLN A 75 11.45 -19.47 -20.35
CA GLN A 75 12.02 -20.62 -19.62
C GLN A 75 13.36 -20.26 -18.93
N ASP A 76 13.47 -19.01 -18.45
CA ASP A 76 14.66 -18.51 -17.75
C ASP A 76 14.37 -18.45 -16.24
N PRO A 77 15.00 -19.34 -15.43
CA PRO A 77 14.75 -19.43 -13.99
C PRO A 77 15.21 -18.20 -13.21
N ARG A 78 16.04 -17.33 -13.79
CA ARG A 78 16.50 -16.11 -13.13
C ARG A 78 15.33 -15.16 -12.84
N TYR A 79 14.39 -15.03 -13.78
CA TYR A 79 13.20 -14.20 -13.59
C TYR A 79 12.27 -14.75 -12.50
N ASP A 80 12.12 -16.07 -12.40
CA ASP A 80 11.31 -16.69 -11.34
C ASP A 80 11.95 -16.49 -9.96
N ARG A 81 13.29 -16.63 -9.89
CA ARG A 81 14.06 -16.34 -8.67
C ARG A 81 13.90 -14.88 -8.25
N LEU A 82 14.07 -13.94 -9.20
CA LEU A 82 13.90 -12.51 -8.97
C LEU A 82 12.49 -12.17 -8.43
N ALA A 83 11.47 -12.68 -9.09
CA ALA A 83 10.08 -12.47 -8.68
C ALA A 83 9.84 -13.01 -7.26
N LYS A 84 10.35 -14.20 -6.93
CA LYS A 84 10.24 -14.79 -5.59
C LYS A 84 10.98 -13.98 -4.51
N GLU A 85 12.16 -13.49 -4.80
CA GLU A 85 12.96 -12.69 -3.86
C GLU A 85 12.27 -11.35 -3.57
N VAL A 86 11.75 -10.66 -4.59
CA VAL A 86 11.00 -9.42 -4.41
C VAL A 86 9.68 -9.66 -3.66
N THR A 87 8.97 -10.78 -3.94
CA THR A 87 7.74 -11.13 -3.21
C THR A 87 7.98 -11.29 -1.71
N LYS A 88 9.11 -11.88 -1.28
CA LYS A 88 9.46 -12.01 0.15
C LYS A 88 9.57 -10.63 0.82
N VAL A 89 10.23 -9.69 0.14
CA VAL A 89 10.34 -8.31 0.63
C VAL A 89 8.97 -7.64 0.66
N THR A 90 8.15 -7.86 -0.36
CA THR A 90 6.79 -7.33 -0.43
C THR A 90 5.93 -7.77 0.75
N VAL A 91 5.96 -9.05 1.14
CA VAL A 91 5.20 -9.57 2.30
C VAL A 91 5.63 -8.90 3.61
N ILE A 92 6.94 -8.67 3.80
CA ILE A 92 7.45 -7.97 4.98
C ILE A 92 6.98 -6.52 4.99
N LEU A 93 7.16 -5.81 3.88
CA LEU A 93 6.80 -4.40 3.76
C LEU A 93 5.28 -4.17 3.77
N TYR A 94 4.48 -5.16 3.34
CA TYR A 94 3.03 -5.12 3.49
C TYR A 94 2.61 -5.03 4.97
N SER A 95 3.24 -5.83 5.83
CA SER A 95 2.98 -5.76 7.28
C SER A 95 3.39 -4.40 7.88
N MET A 96 4.50 -3.82 7.39
CA MET A 96 4.93 -2.47 7.80
C MET A 96 3.97 -1.39 7.29
N THR A 97 3.43 -1.55 6.09
CA THR A 97 2.42 -0.64 5.54
C THR A 97 1.15 -0.66 6.38
N ALA A 98 0.67 -1.85 6.75
CA ALA A 98 -0.51 -1.98 7.61
C ALA A 98 -0.30 -1.32 8.98
N LEU A 99 0.87 -1.54 9.61
CA LEU A 99 1.22 -0.93 10.89
C LEU A 99 1.29 0.59 10.80
N THR A 100 1.99 1.12 9.80
CA THR A 100 2.16 2.57 9.62
C THR A 100 0.86 3.25 9.19
N GLY A 101 -0.01 2.57 8.44
CA GLY A 101 -1.35 3.06 8.10
C GLY A 101 -2.25 3.18 9.32
N GLY A 102 -2.25 2.17 10.19
CA GLY A 102 -2.92 2.25 11.48
C GLY A 102 -2.39 3.40 12.35
N LEU A 103 -1.07 3.52 12.46
CA LEU A 103 -0.44 4.63 13.17
C LEU A 103 -0.83 6.00 12.58
N PHE A 104 -0.90 6.12 11.25
CA PHE A 104 -1.28 7.35 10.58
C PHE A 104 -2.71 7.79 10.94
N ILE A 105 -3.68 6.87 10.89
CA ILE A 105 -5.06 7.21 11.27
C ILE A 105 -5.17 7.60 12.75
N PHE A 106 -4.41 6.96 13.65
CA PHE A 106 -4.38 7.33 15.06
C PHE A 106 -3.82 8.71 15.30
N VAL A 107 -2.70 9.04 14.67
CA VAL A 107 -2.10 10.36 14.80
C VAL A 107 -3.06 11.43 14.28
N LEU A 108 -3.75 11.18 13.16
CA LEU A 108 -4.78 12.08 12.65
C LEU A 108 -5.95 12.26 13.62
N LEU A 109 -6.48 11.17 14.17
CA LEU A 109 -7.57 11.23 15.14
C LEU A 109 -7.19 11.96 16.42
N ALA A 110 -5.96 11.75 16.90
CA ALA A 110 -5.47 12.40 18.11
C ALA A 110 -5.19 13.89 17.92
N THR A 111 -4.61 14.28 16.76
CA THR A 111 -4.15 15.65 16.53
C THR A 111 -5.16 16.55 15.84
N TYR A 112 -6.01 15.97 14.98
CA TYR A 112 -7.03 16.68 14.19
C TYR A 112 -8.39 15.95 14.25
N PRO A 113 -8.99 15.76 15.45
CA PRO A 113 -10.19 14.93 15.62
C PRO A 113 -11.38 15.44 14.81
N GLN A 114 -11.60 16.74 14.77
CA GLN A 114 -12.72 17.34 14.03
C GLN A 114 -12.59 17.11 12.52
N PHE A 115 -11.42 17.35 11.96
CA PHE A 115 -11.14 17.11 10.55
C PHE A 115 -11.29 15.63 10.19
N THR A 116 -10.71 14.75 11.01
CA THR A 116 -10.73 13.31 10.74
C THR A 116 -12.14 12.75 10.83
N THR A 117 -12.92 13.17 11.83
CA THR A 117 -14.34 12.79 11.95
C THR A 117 -15.16 13.30 10.76
N TRP A 118 -14.92 14.55 10.35
CA TRP A 118 -15.56 15.11 9.16
C TRP A 118 -15.25 14.27 7.91
N LEU A 119 -13.98 13.92 7.68
CA LEU A 119 -13.53 13.12 6.54
C LEU A 119 -14.17 11.72 6.55
N ILE A 120 -14.14 11.04 7.71
CA ILE A 120 -14.76 9.72 7.87
C ILE A 120 -16.27 9.78 7.59
N ASN A 121 -16.98 10.79 8.08
CA ASN A 121 -18.42 10.92 7.86
C ASN A 121 -18.77 11.14 6.39
N HIS A 122 -18.02 11.97 5.66
CA HIS A 122 -18.25 12.22 4.24
C HIS A 122 -17.91 11.04 3.33
N PHE A 123 -17.00 10.17 3.77
CA PHE A 123 -16.55 8.99 3.06
C PHE A 123 -16.81 7.69 3.85
N TYR A 124 -17.89 7.68 4.67
CA TYR A 124 -18.16 6.58 5.59
C TYR A 124 -18.19 5.20 4.91
N LEU A 125 -18.95 5.06 3.82
CA LEU A 125 -19.03 3.80 3.08
C LEU A 125 -17.65 3.33 2.57
N LEU A 126 -16.80 4.28 2.17
CA LEU A 126 -15.44 3.99 1.74
C LEU A 126 -14.59 3.43 2.89
N PHE A 127 -14.52 4.15 4.01
CA PHE A 127 -13.64 3.79 5.12
C PHE A 127 -14.15 2.61 5.95
N ALA A 128 -15.47 2.49 6.12
CA ALA A 128 -16.07 1.46 6.96
C ALA A 128 -16.32 0.13 6.23
N VAL A 129 -16.48 0.14 4.90
CA VAL A 129 -16.86 -1.06 4.15
C VAL A 129 -15.91 -1.35 2.99
N ILE A 130 -15.81 -0.43 2.04
CA ILE A 130 -15.13 -0.73 0.76
C ILE A 130 -13.63 -0.97 0.99
N TYR A 131 -12.95 -0.05 1.67
CA TYR A 131 -11.51 -0.16 1.92
C TYR A 131 -11.13 -1.37 2.78
N PRO A 132 -11.80 -1.68 3.91
CA PRO A 132 -11.54 -2.90 4.66
C PRO A 132 -11.72 -4.18 3.85
N LEU A 133 -12.76 -4.27 3.01
CA LEU A 133 -12.97 -5.44 2.15
C LEU A 133 -11.85 -5.60 1.10
N LEU A 134 -11.44 -4.50 0.46
CA LEU A 134 -10.32 -4.52 -0.49
C LEU A 134 -9.02 -4.89 0.20
N PHE A 135 -8.72 -4.32 1.37
CA PHE A 135 -7.52 -4.61 2.15
C PHE A 135 -7.45 -6.07 2.59
N ILE A 136 -8.56 -6.64 3.08
CA ILE A 136 -8.63 -8.06 3.45
C ILE A 136 -8.43 -8.94 2.23
N SER A 137 -9.07 -8.61 1.10
CA SER A 137 -8.93 -9.36 -0.14
C SER A 137 -7.50 -9.35 -0.66
N GLU A 138 -6.87 -8.19 -0.65
CA GLU A 138 -5.46 -8.02 -1.03
C GLU A 138 -4.52 -8.81 -0.11
N THR A 139 -4.79 -8.77 1.21
CA THR A 139 -4.05 -9.56 2.20
C THR A 139 -4.12 -11.05 1.89
N ILE A 140 -5.32 -11.58 1.69
CA ILE A 140 -5.53 -13.01 1.39
C ILE A 140 -4.80 -13.38 0.09
N LEU A 141 -4.96 -12.58 -0.97
CA LEU A 141 -4.35 -12.84 -2.27
C LEU A 141 -2.82 -12.79 -2.20
N LEU A 142 -2.23 -11.83 -1.47
CA LEU A 142 -0.79 -11.71 -1.29
C LEU A 142 -0.21 -12.93 -0.58
N TYR A 143 -0.83 -13.37 0.52
CA TYR A 143 -0.37 -14.55 1.23
C TYR A 143 -0.61 -15.84 0.44
N MET A 144 -1.72 -15.97 -0.28
CA MET A 144 -1.94 -17.08 -1.22
C MET A 144 -0.85 -17.11 -2.28
N TYR A 145 -0.54 -15.98 -2.90
CA TYR A 145 0.52 -15.86 -3.91
C TYR A 145 1.87 -16.27 -3.34
N PHE A 146 2.21 -15.80 -2.15
CA PHE A 146 3.47 -16.15 -1.49
C PHE A 146 3.58 -17.64 -1.13
N TYR A 147 2.56 -18.22 -0.50
CA TYR A 147 2.62 -19.61 -0.02
C TYR A 147 2.41 -20.66 -1.11
N THR A 148 1.78 -20.31 -2.22
CA THR A 148 1.59 -21.25 -3.35
C THR A 148 2.78 -21.28 -4.32
N TRP A 149 3.79 -20.43 -4.13
CA TRP A 149 4.93 -20.30 -5.05
C TRP A 149 5.58 -21.63 -5.43
N ASP A 150 5.91 -22.45 -4.43
CA ASP A 150 6.57 -23.74 -4.67
C ASP A 150 5.59 -24.85 -5.02
N ALA A 151 4.33 -24.74 -4.59
CA ALA A 151 3.28 -25.71 -4.88
C ALA A 151 2.69 -25.58 -6.30
N TRP A 152 2.76 -24.38 -6.88
CA TRP A 152 2.20 -24.08 -8.21
C TRP A 152 3.29 -23.86 -9.26
N LYS A 153 4.16 -24.86 -9.42
CA LYS A 153 5.19 -24.94 -10.47
C LYS A 153 4.72 -25.79 -11.65
N GLY A 154 5.49 -25.79 -12.75
CA GLY A 154 5.21 -26.58 -13.95
C GLY A 154 3.87 -26.19 -14.58
N GLU A 155 3.00 -27.17 -14.78
CA GLU A 155 1.65 -26.96 -15.38
C GLU A 155 0.75 -25.96 -14.60
N LYS A 156 0.98 -25.83 -13.29
CA LYS A 156 0.23 -24.91 -12.44
C LYS A 156 0.76 -23.48 -12.47
N LYS A 157 1.92 -23.23 -13.11
CA LYS A 157 2.57 -21.92 -13.12
C LYS A 157 1.67 -20.82 -13.70
N ALA A 158 0.93 -21.11 -14.75
CA ALA A 158 -0.03 -20.17 -15.34
C ALA A 158 -1.12 -19.74 -14.35
N ARG A 159 -1.57 -20.65 -13.46
CA ARG A 159 -2.55 -20.32 -12.40
C ARG A 159 -1.93 -19.42 -11.33
N HIS A 160 -0.65 -19.64 -11.00
CA HIS A 160 0.07 -18.79 -10.05
C HIS A 160 0.21 -17.35 -10.60
N ILE A 161 0.59 -17.21 -11.86
CA ILE A 161 0.64 -15.91 -12.55
C ILE A 161 -0.74 -15.24 -12.55
N ALA A 162 -1.81 -15.98 -12.85
CA ALA A 162 -3.18 -15.46 -12.82
C ALA A 162 -3.59 -14.96 -11.42
N LEU A 163 -3.17 -15.65 -10.36
CA LEU A 163 -3.37 -15.20 -8.98
C LEU A 163 -2.62 -13.88 -8.71
N GLY A 164 -1.38 -13.76 -9.21
CA GLY A 164 -0.63 -12.51 -9.13
C GLY A 164 -1.28 -11.36 -9.91
N VAL A 165 -1.84 -11.64 -11.09
CA VAL A 165 -2.62 -10.63 -11.85
C VAL A 165 -3.86 -10.18 -11.06
N LEU A 166 -4.58 -11.10 -10.43
CA LEU A 166 -5.74 -10.77 -9.59
C LEU A 166 -5.33 -9.94 -8.37
N LEU A 167 -4.22 -10.28 -7.71
CA LEU A 167 -3.64 -9.48 -6.62
C LEU A 167 -3.38 -8.04 -7.08
N ASN A 168 -2.72 -7.87 -8.23
CA ASN A 168 -2.42 -6.55 -8.78
C ASN A 168 -3.68 -5.75 -9.16
N LEU A 169 -4.71 -6.44 -9.68
CA LEU A 169 -6.00 -5.80 -9.99
C LEU A 169 -6.65 -5.25 -8.72
N ILE A 170 -6.73 -6.06 -7.65
CA ILE A 170 -7.30 -5.63 -6.36
C ILE A 170 -6.46 -4.51 -5.75
N GLY A 171 -5.12 -4.61 -5.73
CA GLY A 171 -4.24 -3.56 -5.22
C GLY A 171 -4.38 -2.24 -6.01
N THR A 172 -4.52 -2.30 -7.33
CA THR A 172 -4.77 -1.11 -8.16
C THR A 172 -6.15 -0.50 -7.85
N ILE A 173 -7.19 -1.30 -7.69
CA ILE A 173 -8.51 -0.82 -7.28
C ILE A 173 -8.42 -0.17 -5.89
N THR A 174 -7.70 -0.78 -4.94
CA THR A 174 -7.48 -0.24 -3.61
C THR A 174 -6.82 1.15 -3.67
N LEU A 175 -5.76 1.29 -4.48
CA LEU A 175 -5.11 2.58 -4.71
C LEU A 175 -6.09 3.63 -5.24
N PHE A 176 -6.84 3.28 -6.29
CA PHE A 176 -7.76 4.21 -6.95
C PHE A 176 -8.90 4.65 -6.03
N VAL A 177 -9.38 3.74 -5.19
CA VAL A 177 -10.44 4.03 -4.23
C VAL A 177 -9.95 4.93 -3.10
N ILE A 178 -8.77 4.64 -2.51
CA ILE A 178 -8.25 5.44 -1.38
C ILE A 178 -7.78 6.83 -1.82
N ASP A 179 -7.43 7.00 -3.08
CA ASP A 179 -7.07 8.30 -3.63
C ASP A 179 -8.28 9.23 -3.86
N GLY A 180 -9.50 8.71 -3.77
CA GLY A 180 -10.73 9.52 -3.85
C GLY A 180 -10.77 10.64 -2.81
N PRO A 181 -10.73 10.35 -1.49
CA PRO A 181 -10.68 11.37 -0.45
C PRO A 181 -9.47 12.31 -0.58
N THR A 182 -8.30 11.76 -0.95
CA THR A 182 -7.07 12.56 -1.09
C THR A 182 -7.17 13.58 -2.23
N SER A 183 -7.65 13.15 -3.38
CA SER A 183 -7.87 14.05 -4.54
C SER A 183 -9.00 15.04 -4.28
N PHE A 184 -10.06 14.60 -3.58
CA PHE A 184 -11.16 15.47 -3.18
C PHE A 184 -10.72 16.63 -2.29
N MET A 185 -9.80 16.41 -1.35
CA MET A 185 -9.26 17.49 -0.51
C MET A 185 -8.52 18.56 -1.32
N ASN A 186 -7.96 18.22 -2.49
CA ASN A 186 -7.30 19.16 -3.37
C ASN A 186 -8.24 19.84 -4.37
N THR A 187 -9.27 19.12 -4.84
CA THR A 187 -10.26 19.61 -5.82
C THR A 187 -11.66 19.22 -5.40
N PRO A 188 -12.22 19.91 -4.37
CA PRO A 188 -13.49 19.50 -3.74
C PRO A 188 -14.74 19.75 -4.57
N VAL A 189 -14.64 20.51 -5.66
CA VAL A 189 -15.82 20.88 -6.50
C VAL A 189 -15.61 20.37 -7.91
N LYS A 190 -16.60 19.63 -8.43
CA LYS A 190 -16.56 19.05 -9.77
C LYS A 190 -17.22 19.92 -10.84
N ALA A 191 -18.07 20.87 -10.46
CA ALA A 191 -18.84 21.70 -11.38
C ALA A 191 -18.59 23.18 -11.13
N GLU A 192 -18.49 23.97 -12.21
CA GLU A 192 -18.39 25.43 -12.14
C GLU A 192 -19.70 26.04 -11.58
N GLY A 193 -19.57 27.11 -10.80
CA GLY A 193 -20.70 27.85 -10.27
C GLY A 193 -21.35 27.24 -9.01
N ILE A 194 -20.87 26.11 -8.50
CA ILE A 194 -21.34 25.49 -7.26
C ILE A 194 -20.35 25.76 -6.13
N SER A 195 -20.84 26.23 -4.99
CA SER A 195 -20.00 26.40 -3.80
C SER A 195 -19.55 25.05 -3.23
N PRO A 196 -18.38 24.97 -2.54
CA PRO A 196 -17.95 23.73 -1.88
C PRO A 196 -18.97 23.20 -0.87
N GLN A 197 -19.66 24.07 -0.16
CA GLN A 197 -20.69 23.69 0.82
C GLN A 197 -21.92 23.06 0.15
N GLU A 198 -22.38 23.64 -0.94
CA GLU A 198 -23.50 23.13 -1.72
C GLU A 198 -23.14 21.77 -2.37
N PHE A 199 -21.94 21.65 -2.93
CA PHE A 199 -21.45 20.38 -3.48
C PHE A 199 -21.40 19.30 -2.39
N LEU A 200 -20.87 19.60 -1.20
CA LEU A 200 -20.81 18.65 -0.09
C LEU A 200 -22.20 18.18 0.36
N ALA A 201 -23.21 19.06 0.32
CA ALA A 201 -24.57 18.74 0.73
C ALA A 201 -25.33 17.89 -0.29
N THR A 202 -25.02 18.01 -1.57
CA THR A 202 -25.80 17.40 -2.67
C THR A 202 -25.11 16.27 -3.41
N ALA A 203 -23.77 16.26 -3.42
CA ALA A 203 -22.98 15.28 -4.18
C ALA A 203 -23.02 13.88 -3.57
N SER A 204 -23.14 12.87 -4.43
CA SER A 204 -23.00 11.47 -4.04
C SER A 204 -21.55 11.15 -3.63
N LEU A 205 -21.35 9.99 -2.99
CA LEU A 205 -20.00 9.50 -2.68
C LEU A 205 -19.13 9.42 -3.95
N TRP A 206 -19.69 8.92 -5.05
CA TRP A 206 -18.97 8.72 -6.30
C TRP A 206 -18.60 10.04 -6.98
N ASP A 207 -19.43 11.09 -6.88
CA ASP A 207 -19.10 12.43 -7.38
C ASP A 207 -17.91 13.02 -6.61
N LYS A 208 -17.82 12.75 -5.31
CA LYS A 208 -16.70 13.18 -4.46
C LYS A 208 -15.42 12.42 -4.83
N ILE A 209 -15.50 11.09 -5.08
CA ILE A 209 -14.36 10.27 -5.47
C ILE A 209 -13.86 10.64 -6.86
N PHE A 210 -14.75 10.69 -7.86
CA PHE A 210 -14.38 10.94 -9.26
C PHE A 210 -14.28 12.44 -9.59
N ASN A 211 -13.55 13.19 -8.74
CA ASN A 211 -13.24 14.59 -8.95
C ASN A 211 -12.19 14.80 -10.07
N TYR A 212 -11.92 16.05 -10.45
CA TYR A 212 -11.03 16.37 -11.58
C TYR A 212 -9.60 15.86 -11.42
N SER A 213 -9.04 15.86 -10.21
CA SER A 213 -7.68 15.42 -9.97
C SER A 213 -7.54 13.92 -9.69
N TRP A 214 -8.64 13.19 -9.57
CA TRP A 214 -8.63 11.78 -9.21
C TRP A 214 -7.89 10.90 -10.23
N MET A 215 -8.25 10.97 -11.50
CA MET A 215 -7.60 10.15 -12.53
C MET A 215 -6.13 10.55 -12.78
N PRO A 216 -5.78 11.84 -12.94
CA PRO A 216 -4.37 12.24 -13.05
C PRO A 216 -3.53 11.79 -11.86
N LEU A 217 -4.03 11.91 -10.64
CA LEU A 217 -3.34 11.46 -9.42
C LEU A 217 -3.09 9.95 -9.45
N ASN A 218 -4.12 9.17 -9.76
CA ASN A 218 -4.01 7.70 -9.81
C ASN A 218 -3.02 7.22 -10.86
N LEU A 219 -3.05 7.78 -12.07
CA LEU A 219 -2.10 7.44 -13.12
C LEU A 219 -0.67 7.80 -12.74
N HIS A 220 -0.47 9.00 -12.18
CA HIS A 220 0.83 9.44 -11.69
C HIS A 220 1.37 8.48 -10.61
N ARG A 221 0.53 8.13 -9.63
CA ARG A 221 0.94 7.22 -8.55
C ARG A 221 1.19 5.80 -9.05
N LEU A 222 0.37 5.29 -9.95
CA LEU A 222 0.57 3.95 -10.51
C LEU A 222 1.94 3.84 -11.19
N VAL A 223 2.27 4.78 -12.08
CA VAL A 223 3.58 4.83 -12.75
C VAL A 223 4.70 5.03 -11.72
N GLY A 224 4.56 6.00 -10.82
CA GLY A 224 5.56 6.28 -9.79
C GLY A 224 5.82 5.10 -8.86
N ASN A 225 4.78 4.35 -8.49
CA ASN A 225 4.92 3.17 -7.65
C ASN A 225 5.68 2.04 -8.37
N VAL A 226 5.40 1.80 -9.66
CA VAL A 226 6.14 0.78 -10.45
C VAL A 226 7.59 1.18 -10.60
N THR A 227 7.87 2.44 -10.92
CA THR A 227 9.21 3.03 -10.96
C THR A 227 9.95 2.82 -9.64
N PHE A 228 9.32 3.16 -8.54
CA PHE A 228 9.89 2.98 -7.20
C PHE A 228 10.17 1.50 -6.89
N GLY A 229 9.24 0.60 -7.21
CA GLY A 229 9.41 -0.85 -7.07
C GLY A 229 10.63 -1.37 -7.85
N GLY A 230 10.82 -0.92 -9.08
CA GLY A 230 11.97 -1.26 -9.91
C GLY A 230 13.30 -0.79 -9.33
N PHE A 231 13.39 0.47 -8.88
CA PHE A 231 14.60 0.99 -8.24
C PHE A 231 14.90 0.34 -6.90
N VAL A 232 13.90 -0.03 -6.10
CA VAL A 232 14.13 -0.80 -4.87
C VAL A 232 14.66 -2.20 -5.18
N ALA A 233 14.17 -2.87 -6.22
CA ALA A 233 14.74 -4.12 -6.68
C ALA A 233 16.21 -3.96 -7.12
N GLY A 234 16.54 -2.87 -7.83
CA GLY A 234 17.92 -2.50 -8.17
C GLY A 234 18.80 -2.24 -6.95
N LEU A 235 18.28 -1.53 -5.95
CA LEU A 235 19.00 -1.28 -4.68
C LEU A 235 19.30 -2.58 -3.93
N ILE A 236 18.31 -3.48 -3.82
CA ILE A 236 18.50 -4.81 -3.20
C ILE A 236 19.59 -5.59 -3.94
N ALA A 237 19.53 -5.57 -5.27
CA ALA A 237 20.52 -6.23 -6.10
C ALA A 237 21.94 -5.68 -5.88
N ALA A 238 22.10 -4.38 -5.84
CA ALA A 238 23.39 -3.71 -5.57
C ALA A 238 23.96 -4.10 -4.19
N TYR A 239 23.12 -4.10 -3.16
CA TYR A 239 23.52 -4.51 -1.81
C TYR A 239 23.96 -5.98 -1.77
N MET A 240 23.18 -6.87 -2.39
CA MET A 240 23.48 -8.30 -2.44
C MET A 240 24.72 -8.58 -3.29
N PHE A 241 24.95 -7.84 -4.38
CA PHE A 241 26.15 -7.92 -5.21
C PHE A 241 27.42 -7.63 -4.41
N MET A 242 27.42 -6.60 -3.55
CA MET A 242 28.55 -6.25 -2.71
C MET A 242 28.89 -7.35 -1.69
N GLY A 243 27.90 -8.09 -1.21
CA GLY A 243 28.08 -9.20 -0.25
C GLY A 243 28.37 -10.55 -0.89
N ALA A 244 28.12 -10.72 -2.19
CA ALA A 244 28.23 -11.99 -2.89
C ALA A 244 29.71 -12.41 -3.06
N LYS A 245 30.03 -13.64 -2.63
CA LYS A 245 31.39 -14.22 -2.71
C LYS A 245 31.58 -15.07 -3.95
N LYS A 246 30.50 -15.63 -4.51
CA LYS A 246 30.53 -16.49 -5.69
C LYS A 246 30.26 -15.67 -6.95
N GLU A 247 31.00 -15.98 -8.02
CA GLU A 247 30.84 -15.27 -9.30
C GLU A 247 29.46 -15.44 -9.90
N GLU A 248 28.85 -16.62 -9.77
CA GLU A 248 27.48 -16.87 -10.23
C GLU A 248 26.45 -16.00 -9.53
N GLU A 249 26.62 -15.76 -8.20
CA GLU A 249 25.73 -14.88 -7.44
C GLU A 249 25.93 -13.42 -7.84
N ARG A 250 27.18 -13.00 -8.06
CA ARG A 250 27.49 -11.65 -8.55
C ARG A 250 26.88 -11.42 -9.91
N ALA A 251 27.04 -12.34 -10.84
CA ALA A 251 26.43 -12.25 -12.18
C ALA A 251 24.91 -12.21 -12.11
N TYR A 252 24.28 -12.96 -11.20
CA TYR A 252 22.84 -12.90 -10.98
C TYR A 252 22.39 -11.56 -10.44
N TYR A 253 23.04 -11.02 -9.41
CA TYR A 253 22.65 -9.73 -8.82
C TYR A 253 22.95 -8.54 -9.73
N ASP A 254 24.02 -8.60 -10.54
CA ASP A 254 24.28 -7.62 -11.59
C ASP A 254 23.11 -7.58 -12.62
N TRP A 255 22.71 -8.76 -13.11
CA TRP A 255 21.55 -8.90 -13.99
C TRP A 255 20.24 -8.44 -13.33
N MET A 256 20.02 -8.78 -12.06
CA MET A 256 18.85 -8.32 -11.29
C MET A 256 18.81 -6.80 -11.18
N GLY A 257 19.96 -6.18 -10.91
CA GLY A 257 20.11 -4.74 -10.86
C GLY A 257 19.80 -4.07 -12.20
N PHE A 258 20.30 -4.66 -13.30
CA PHE A 258 19.97 -4.18 -14.65
C PHE A 258 18.45 -4.24 -14.91
N VAL A 259 17.80 -5.36 -14.64
CA VAL A 259 16.34 -5.50 -14.85
C VAL A 259 15.55 -4.54 -13.97
N GLY A 260 15.91 -4.39 -12.69
CA GLY A 260 15.27 -3.44 -11.78
C GLY A 260 15.36 -2.00 -12.28
N ASN A 261 16.55 -1.56 -12.64
CA ASN A 261 16.78 -0.20 -13.15
C ASN A 261 16.15 0.04 -14.54
N LEU A 262 16.04 -0.99 -15.38
CA LEU A 262 15.38 -0.85 -16.69
C LEU A 262 13.87 -0.58 -16.56
N ILE A 263 13.25 -1.14 -15.55
CA ILE A 263 11.81 -0.95 -15.28
C ILE A 263 11.56 0.34 -14.50
N GLY A 264 12.41 0.69 -13.54
CA GLY A 264 12.37 1.96 -12.81
C GLY A 264 12.79 3.13 -13.66
#